data_34dc3b53c84af4b9b2f2da2d41f05d66
#
_entry.id   34dc3b53c84af4b9b2f2da2d41f05d66
#
_cell.length_a   1.000
_cell.length_b   1.000
_cell.length_c   1.000
_cell.angle_alpha   90.00
_cell.angle_beta   90.00
_cell.angle_gamma   90.00
#
_symmetry.space_group_name_H-M   'P 1'
#
loop_
_entity.id
_entity.type
_entity.pdbx_description
1 polymer ?
#
loop_
_entity_poly.entity_id
_entity_poly.type
_entity_poly.pdbx_seq_one_letter_code
_entity_poly.pdbx_strand_id
1 'polypeptide(L)'
;MPSHPVNEPILGYVPGSSERAALQAELDRQMGEVVEIPCVINGEKVFTGNTATQVIPHKHGHVIANVHLAGKAEIAAACQAAIDAQPAWIDLGLEARCAIFERCAELLAGDWRMKVNAATMLNQSKTVYQAEIDAACELIDFWNFNCYYAREFHDQYQPLVSPPGVNNSTEIRPLEGFVLAITPFNFSSIAANLPSAPAILGNTAVWKPSRNSAKGRSGYSDRS
;
A
#
# COMPACT_ATOMS: atom_id res chain seq x y z
N MET A 1 2.11 -16.53 21.95
CA MET A 1 2.52 -15.37 21.10
C MET A 1 2.96 -15.91 19.75
N PRO A 2 2.64 -15.25 18.64
CA PRO A 2 3.24 -15.61 17.36
C PRO A 2 4.76 -15.51 17.44
N SER A 3 5.48 -16.28 16.61
CA SER A 3 6.94 -16.18 16.54
C SER A 3 7.33 -14.78 16.05
N HIS A 4 8.46 -14.27 16.55
CA HIS A 4 8.99 -12.98 16.07
C HIS A 4 9.21 -13.07 14.56
N PRO A 5 8.70 -12.10 13.75
CA PRO A 5 8.89 -12.12 12.32
C PRO A 5 10.36 -11.98 11.94
N VAL A 6 10.73 -12.54 10.81
CA VAL A 6 12.04 -12.38 10.18
C VAL A 6 11.89 -11.60 8.89
N ASN A 7 12.94 -10.87 8.50
CA ASN A 7 12.92 -10.10 7.27
C ASN A 7 12.76 -11.00 6.04
N GLU A 8 12.03 -10.51 5.07
CA GLU A 8 11.80 -11.18 3.79
C GLU A 8 13.14 -11.37 3.04
N PRO A 9 13.44 -12.58 2.55
CA PRO A 9 14.66 -12.82 1.79
C PRO A 9 14.71 -11.99 0.50
N ILE A 10 15.85 -11.32 0.29
CA ILE A 10 16.12 -10.55 -0.94
C ILE A 10 16.52 -11.51 -2.04
N LEU A 11 15.84 -11.49 -3.18
CA LEU A 11 16.17 -12.29 -4.35
C LEU A 11 17.35 -11.70 -5.13
N GLY A 12 18.17 -12.58 -5.68
CA GLY A 12 19.45 -12.16 -6.27
C GLY A 12 19.39 -11.71 -7.73
N TYR A 13 18.38 -12.16 -8.50
CA TYR A 13 18.21 -11.86 -9.94
C TYR A 13 19.46 -12.12 -10.78
N VAL A 14 20.24 -13.13 -10.41
CA VAL A 14 21.47 -13.49 -11.12
C VAL A 14 21.17 -13.97 -12.55
N PRO A 15 22.13 -13.86 -13.49
CA PRO A 15 21.94 -14.36 -14.84
C PRO A 15 21.51 -15.83 -14.85
N GLY A 16 20.42 -16.13 -15.56
CA GLY A 16 19.86 -17.50 -15.68
C GLY A 16 18.91 -17.92 -14.56
N SER A 17 18.68 -17.09 -13.54
CA SER A 17 17.73 -17.42 -12.48
C SER A 17 16.27 -17.27 -12.93
N SER A 18 15.39 -18.05 -12.31
CA SER A 18 13.94 -18.04 -12.59
C SER A 18 13.28 -16.70 -12.25
N GLU A 19 13.67 -16.08 -11.13
CA GLU A 19 13.16 -14.79 -10.70
C GLU A 19 13.53 -13.67 -11.68
N ARG A 20 14.74 -13.71 -12.27
CA ARG A 20 15.14 -12.76 -13.32
C ARG A 20 14.31 -12.93 -14.58
N ALA A 21 14.07 -14.18 -15.00
CA ALA A 21 13.23 -14.45 -16.17
C ALA A 21 11.78 -14.00 -15.95
N ALA A 22 11.23 -14.27 -14.77
CA ALA A 22 9.88 -13.85 -14.39
C ALA A 22 9.74 -12.33 -14.35
N LEU A 23 10.72 -11.62 -13.77
CA LEU A 23 10.72 -10.15 -13.74
C LEU A 23 10.82 -9.56 -15.15
N GLN A 24 11.67 -10.12 -16.03
CA GLN A 24 11.77 -9.63 -17.39
C GLN A 24 10.47 -9.80 -18.16
N ALA A 25 9.82 -10.96 -18.03
CA ALA A 25 8.51 -11.19 -18.66
C ALA A 25 7.45 -10.20 -18.18
N GLU A 26 7.45 -9.86 -16.88
CA GLU A 26 6.51 -8.91 -16.32
C GLU A 26 6.82 -7.45 -16.74
N LEU A 27 8.09 -7.08 -16.86
CA LEU A 27 8.50 -5.78 -17.43
C LEU A 27 8.02 -5.63 -18.88
N ASP A 28 8.23 -6.65 -19.71
CA ASP A 28 7.82 -6.65 -21.12
C ASP A 28 6.29 -6.55 -21.22
N ARG A 29 5.56 -7.28 -20.38
CA ARG A 29 4.09 -7.21 -20.31
C ARG A 29 3.62 -5.80 -19.95
N GLN A 30 4.12 -5.21 -18.85
CA GLN A 30 3.72 -3.88 -18.41
C GLN A 30 4.14 -2.76 -19.37
N MET A 31 5.25 -2.91 -20.06
CA MET A 31 5.65 -1.99 -21.14
C MET A 31 4.74 -2.08 -22.37
N GLY A 32 4.10 -3.21 -22.59
CA GLY A 32 3.19 -3.42 -23.74
C GLY A 32 1.77 -2.92 -23.50
N GLU A 33 1.42 -2.48 -22.29
CA GLU A 33 0.07 -2.10 -21.91
C GLU A 33 -0.01 -0.63 -21.45
N VAL A 34 -1.14 0.02 -21.74
CA VAL A 34 -1.52 1.30 -21.12
C VAL A 34 -2.71 1.03 -20.22
N VAL A 35 -2.52 1.19 -18.92
CA VAL A 35 -3.53 0.83 -17.91
C VAL A 35 -4.38 2.04 -17.53
N GLU A 36 -5.70 1.88 -17.43
CA GLU A 36 -6.59 2.87 -16.83
C GLU A 36 -6.62 2.68 -15.31
N ILE A 37 -6.19 3.70 -14.57
CA ILE A 37 -6.14 3.68 -13.10
C ILE A 37 -7.26 4.55 -12.53
N PRO A 38 -8.36 3.94 -12.06
CA PRO A 38 -9.48 4.68 -11.47
C PRO A 38 -9.17 5.14 -10.04
N CYS A 39 -9.98 6.07 -9.51
CA CYS A 39 -10.12 6.20 -8.07
C CYS A 39 -10.83 4.95 -7.52
N VAL A 40 -10.46 4.50 -6.33
CA VAL A 40 -11.15 3.40 -5.64
C VAL A 40 -11.78 3.97 -4.38
N ILE A 41 -13.10 3.95 -4.31
CA ILE A 41 -13.89 4.51 -3.20
C ILE A 41 -14.87 3.44 -2.74
N ASN A 42 -14.82 3.07 -1.48
CA ASN A 42 -15.67 2.01 -0.91
C ASN A 42 -15.63 0.68 -1.72
N GLY A 43 -14.45 0.32 -2.23
CA GLY A 43 -14.26 -0.88 -3.07
C GLY A 43 -14.65 -0.71 -4.54
N GLU A 44 -15.32 0.39 -4.90
CA GLU A 44 -15.82 0.63 -6.27
C GLU A 44 -14.80 1.45 -7.09
N LYS A 45 -14.68 1.10 -8.38
CA LYS A 45 -13.84 1.79 -9.36
C LYS A 45 -14.57 3.01 -9.92
N VAL A 46 -14.05 4.21 -9.67
CA VAL A 46 -14.61 5.48 -10.14
C VAL A 46 -13.74 6.07 -11.25
N PHE A 47 -14.25 6.09 -12.45
CA PHE A 47 -13.61 6.68 -13.64
C PHE A 47 -14.12 8.11 -13.82
N THR A 48 -13.34 9.09 -13.34
CA THR A 48 -13.77 10.50 -13.31
C THR A 48 -13.77 11.18 -14.69
N GLY A 49 -13.07 10.62 -15.67
CA GLY A 49 -12.86 11.26 -16.97
C GLY A 49 -11.81 12.36 -16.97
N ASN A 50 -11.46 12.92 -15.81
CA ASN A 50 -10.35 13.86 -15.65
C ASN A 50 -9.06 13.07 -15.43
N THR A 51 -8.24 12.92 -16.46
CA THR A 51 -7.08 12.01 -16.43
C THR A 51 -5.74 12.73 -16.54
N ALA A 52 -4.71 12.13 -15.98
CA ALA A 52 -3.32 12.47 -16.19
C ALA A 52 -2.56 11.27 -16.73
N THR A 53 -1.72 11.49 -17.73
CA THR A 53 -0.92 10.44 -18.35
C THR A 53 0.32 10.15 -17.50
N GLN A 54 0.58 8.87 -17.23
CA GLN A 54 1.81 8.39 -16.61
C GLN A 54 2.79 7.89 -17.66
N VAL A 55 4.00 8.41 -17.63
CA VAL A 55 5.09 7.99 -18.51
C VAL A 55 6.24 7.36 -17.73
N ILE A 56 7.05 6.56 -18.39
CA ILE A 56 8.29 6.04 -17.81
C ILE A 56 9.28 7.20 -17.64
N PRO A 57 9.82 7.50 -16.42
CA PRO A 57 10.67 8.67 -16.19
C PRO A 57 11.97 8.67 -17.00
N HIS A 58 12.52 7.53 -17.33
CA HIS A 58 13.72 7.40 -18.19
C HIS A 58 13.38 7.19 -19.69
N LYS A 59 12.07 7.17 -20.05
CA LYS A 59 11.60 7.01 -21.43
C LYS A 59 10.31 7.81 -21.64
N HIS A 60 10.39 9.13 -21.59
CA HIS A 60 9.24 10.03 -21.54
C HIS A 60 8.23 9.91 -22.69
N GLY A 61 8.64 9.39 -23.84
CA GLY A 61 7.72 9.08 -24.93
C GLY A 61 6.86 7.82 -24.73
N HIS A 62 7.10 7.07 -23.67
CA HIS A 62 6.41 5.81 -23.40
C HIS A 62 5.36 5.98 -22.30
N VAL A 63 4.10 5.94 -22.68
CA VAL A 63 2.95 6.00 -21.77
C VAL A 63 2.67 4.60 -21.24
N ILE A 64 2.46 4.47 -19.93
CA ILE A 64 2.15 3.20 -19.25
C ILE A 64 0.80 3.22 -18.53
N ALA A 65 0.24 4.39 -18.24
CA ALA A 65 -1.08 4.49 -17.62
C ALA A 65 -1.75 5.84 -17.88
N ASN A 66 -3.10 5.85 -17.79
CA ASN A 66 -3.94 7.01 -17.58
C ASN A 66 -4.51 6.96 -16.18
N VAL A 67 -4.27 7.98 -15.37
CA VAL A 67 -4.70 8.04 -13.97
C VAL A 67 -5.87 8.99 -13.85
N HIS A 68 -7.00 8.50 -13.35
CA HIS A 68 -8.17 9.32 -13.05
C HIS A 68 -7.94 10.15 -11.79
N LEU A 69 -8.08 11.46 -11.91
CA LEU A 69 -7.87 12.42 -10.83
C LEU A 69 -9.19 12.69 -10.11
N ALA A 70 -9.17 12.58 -8.79
CA ALA A 70 -10.30 12.91 -7.93
C ALA A 70 -10.54 14.42 -7.91
N GLY A 71 -11.80 14.83 -8.06
CA GLY A 71 -12.29 16.17 -7.78
C GLY A 71 -12.89 16.28 -6.37
N LYS A 72 -13.59 17.38 -6.11
CA LYS A 72 -14.22 17.63 -4.80
C LYS A 72 -15.26 16.58 -4.42
N ALA A 73 -16.03 16.09 -5.39
CA ALA A 73 -17.07 15.09 -5.17
C ALA A 73 -16.47 13.74 -4.75
N GLU A 74 -15.45 13.27 -5.47
CA GLU A 74 -14.78 12.01 -5.17
C GLU A 74 -14.06 12.06 -3.82
N ILE A 75 -13.43 13.20 -3.48
CA ILE A 75 -12.78 13.38 -2.19
C ILE A 75 -13.81 13.34 -1.06
N ALA A 76 -14.95 14.05 -1.21
CA ALA A 76 -16.02 14.04 -0.22
C ALA A 76 -16.60 12.62 -0.04
N ALA A 77 -16.82 11.89 -1.15
CA ALA A 77 -17.29 10.51 -1.11
C ALA A 77 -16.29 9.57 -0.43
N ALA A 78 -14.98 9.72 -0.69
CA ALA A 78 -13.93 8.93 -0.04
C ALA A 78 -13.88 9.18 1.47
N CYS A 79 -13.99 10.45 1.90
CA CYS A 79 -14.03 10.79 3.32
C CYS A 79 -15.26 10.19 4.01
N GLN A 80 -16.44 10.29 3.38
CA GLN A 80 -17.66 9.72 3.94
C GLN A 80 -17.59 8.19 4.01
N ALA A 81 -17.13 7.54 2.93
CA ALA A 81 -16.95 6.09 2.90
C ALA A 81 -16.00 5.59 4.01
N ALA A 82 -14.92 6.34 4.28
CA ALA A 82 -13.98 6.00 5.34
C ALA A 82 -14.64 6.10 6.74
N ILE A 83 -15.49 7.12 6.97
CA ILE A 83 -16.26 7.28 8.22
C ILE A 83 -17.26 6.14 8.37
N ASP A 84 -18.02 5.85 7.32
CA ASP A 84 -19.09 4.83 7.34
C ASP A 84 -18.54 3.42 7.54
N ALA A 85 -17.35 3.12 7.03
CA ALA A 85 -16.72 1.81 7.16
C ALA A 85 -16.10 1.57 8.55
N GLN A 86 -15.81 2.62 9.33
CA GLN A 86 -15.04 2.51 10.57
C GLN A 86 -15.67 1.59 11.61
N PRO A 87 -16.98 1.65 11.92
CA PRO A 87 -17.58 0.76 12.93
C PRO A 87 -17.38 -0.72 12.62
N ALA A 88 -17.71 -1.15 11.39
CA ALA A 88 -17.55 -2.54 10.98
C ALA A 88 -16.09 -2.98 10.97
N TRP A 89 -15.15 -2.08 10.63
CA TRP A 89 -13.72 -2.34 10.67
C TRP A 89 -13.19 -2.52 12.10
N ILE A 90 -13.71 -1.75 13.05
CA ILE A 90 -13.41 -1.90 14.48
C ILE A 90 -13.92 -3.24 15.00
N ASP A 91 -15.19 -3.56 14.70
CA ASP A 91 -15.87 -4.77 15.16
C ASP A 91 -15.20 -6.06 14.64
N LEU A 92 -14.47 -5.98 13.53
CA LEU A 92 -13.71 -7.11 12.98
C LEU A 92 -12.66 -7.65 13.97
N GLY A 93 -12.15 -6.81 14.86
CA GLY A 93 -11.13 -7.17 15.85
C GLY A 93 -9.70 -7.19 15.29
N LEU A 94 -8.73 -7.11 16.22
CA LEU A 94 -7.30 -7.02 15.86
C LEU A 94 -6.82 -8.22 15.04
N GLU A 95 -7.15 -9.43 15.47
CA GLU A 95 -6.64 -10.65 14.83
C GLU A 95 -7.11 -10.80 13.39
N ALA A 96 -8.37 -10.51 13.12
CA ALA A 96 -8.91 -10.58 11.76
C ALA A 96 -8.31 -9.49 10.86
N ARG A 97 -8.07 -8.29 11.39
CA ARG A 97 -7.37 -7.23 10.66
C ARG A 97 -5.93 -7.63 10.35
N CYS A 98 -5.19 -8.14 11.33
CA CYS A 98 -3.83 -8.65 11.10
C CYS A 98 -3.80 -9.75 10.04
N ALA A 99 -4.72 -10.72 10.10
CA ALA A 99 -4.80 -11.81 9.12
C ALA A 99 -4.97 -11.30 7.66
N ILE A 100 -5.68 -10.19 7.46
CA ILE A 100 -5.80 -9.57 6.13
C ILE A 100 -4.44 -9.08 5.64
N PHE A 101 -3.67 -8.36 6.47
CA PHE A 101 -2.37 -7.81 6.06
C PHE A 101 -1.28 -8.87 5.97
N GLU A 102 -1.30 -9.89 6.83
CA GLU A 102 -0.45 -11.07 6.71
C GLU A 102 -0.72 -11.81 5.39
N ARG A 103 -2.00 -11.94 5.00
CA ARG A 103 -2.36 -12.50 3.69
C ARG A 103 -1.89 -11.62 2.53
N CYS A 104 -1.94 -10.30 2.66
CA CYS A 104 -1.35 -9.39 1.68
C CYS A 104 0.18 -9.58 1.56
N ALA A 105 0.87 -9.77 2.69
CA ALA A 105 2.31 -10.05 2.68
C ALA A 105 2.64 -11.37 1.96
N GLU A 106 1.88 -12.45 2.22
CA GLU A 106 2.04 -13.73 1.50
C GLU A 106 1.84 -13.58 -0.02
N LEU A 107 0.79 -12.87 -0.43
CA LEU A 107 0.51 -12.62 -1.84
C LEU A 107 1.63 -11.82 -2.49
N LEU A 108 2.15 -10.81 -1.79
CA LEU A 108 3.25 -9.99 -2.29
C LEU A 108 4.57 -10.78 -2.35
N ALA A 109 4.84 -11.65 -1.38
CA ALA A 109 6.01 -12.52 -1.40
C ALA A 109 5.97 -13.53 -2.58
N GLY A 110 4.77 -13.90 -3.04
CA GLY A 110 4.53 -14.82 -4.15
C GLY A 110 4.19 -14.13 -5.47
N ASP A 111 2.95 -14.30 -5.90
CA ASP A 111 2.46 -13.95 -7.25
C ASP A 111 2.53 -12.46 -7.61
N TRP A 112 2.58 -11.58 -6.62
CA TRP A 112 2.61 -10.13 -6.84
C TRP A 112 4.00 -9.53 -6.82
N ARG A 113 5.02 -10.27 -6.39
CA ARG A 113 6.39 -9.76 -6.24
C ARG A 113 6.94 -9.16 -7.53
N MET A 114 6.92 -9.92 -8.61
CA MET A 114 7.43 -9.45 -9.89
C MET A 114 6.60 -8.32 -10.48
N LYS A 115 5.28 -8.31 -10.23
CA LYS A 115 4.38 -7.25 -10.69
C LYS A 115 4.68 -5.92 -10.03
N VAL A 116 4.88 -5.92 -8.72
CA VAL A 116 5.17 -4.69 -7.95
C VAL A 116 6.59 -4.20 -8.23
N ASN A 117 7.57 -5.11 -8.36
CA ASN A 117 8.93 -4.77 -8.72
C ASN A 117 9.01 -4.16 -10.13
N ALA A 118 8.37 -4.77 -11.13
CA ALA A 118 8.33 -4.23 -12.49
C ALA A 118 7.64 -2.86 -12.52
N ALA A 119 6.51 -2.70 -11.85
CA ALA A 119 5.82 -1.41 -11.75
C ALA A 119 6.73 -0.34 -11.11
N THR A 120 7.47 -0.68 -10.06
CA THR A 120 8.40 0.23 -9.39
C THR A 120 9.57 0.62 -10.29
N MET A 121 10.15 -0.34 -11.02
CA MET A 121 11.21 -0.06 -12.01
C MET A 121 10.73 0.87 -13.10
N LEU A 122 9.53 0.66 -13.64
CA LEU A 122 8.97 1.47 -14.73
C LEU A 122 8.50 2.85 -14.27
N ASN A 123 7.82 2.94 -13.13
CA ASN A 123 7.25 4.20 -12.66
C ASN A 123 8.22 5.10 -11.91
N GLN A 124 9.26 4.52 -11.29
CA GLN A 124 10.20 5.26 -10.43
C GLN A 124 11.63 5.21 -10.98
N SER A 125 11.88 4.54 -12.10
CA SER A 125 13.22 4.36 -12.71
C SER A 125 14.22 3.72 -11.74
N LYS A 126 13.75 2.82 -10.89
CA LYS A 126 14.61 2.08 -9.96
C LYS A 126 15.27 0.89 -10.64
N THR A 127 16.45 0.52 -10.16
CA THR A 127 17.10 -0.73 -10.52
C THR A 127 16.34 -1.92 -9.92
N VAL A 128 16.59 -3.13 -10.42
CA VAL A 128 15.99 -4.34 -9.87
C VAL A 128 16.28 -4.50 -8.38
N TYR A 129 17.50 -4.21 -7.96
CA TYR A 129 17.91 -4.31 -6.56
C TYR A 129 17.15 -3.31 -5.65
N GLN A 130 16.99 -2.08 -6.13
CA GLN A 130 16.20 -1.08 -5.41
C GLN A 130 14.71 -1.46 -5.36
N ALA A 131 14.14 -1.93 -6.46
CA ALA A 131 12.74 -2.34 -6.49
C ALA A 131 12.47 -3.54 -5.57
N GLU A 132 13.37 -4.52 -5.57
CA GLU A 132 13.27 -5.70 -4.71
C GLU A 132 13.22 -5.31 -3.23
N ILE A 133 14.11 -4.41 -2.79
CA ILE A 133 14.15 -3.96 -1.41
C ILE A 133 13.01 -2.98 -1.12
N ASP A 134 12.92 -1.89 -1.88
CA ASP A 134 12.06 -0.74 -1.57
C ASP A 134 10.58 -0.95 -1.91
N ALA A 135 10.23 -2.00 -2.65
CA ALA A 135 8.84 -2.27 -3.02
C ALA A 135 8.34 -3.59 -2.45
N ALA A 136 9.02 -4.71 -2.71
CA ALA A 136 8.57 -6.02 -2.26
C ALA A 136 8.97 -6.31 -0.81
N CYS A 137 10.27 -6.47 -0.53
CA CYS A 137 10.73 -6.94 0.78
C CYS A 137 10.30 -6.01 1.92
N GLU A 138 10.50 -4.71 1.76
CA GLU A 138 10.18 -3.74 2.80
C GLU A 138 8.67 -3.68 3.10
N LEU A 139 7.79 -3.82 2.11
CA LEU A 139 6.36 -3.82 2.34
C LEU A 139 5.87 -5.12 3.00
N ILE A 140 6.42 -6.26 2.61
CA ILE A 140 6.17 -7.54 3.27
C ILE A 140 6.57 -7.45 4.74
N ASP A 141 7.77 -6.93 5.01
CA ASP A 141 8.27 -6.73 6.36
C ASP A 141 7.39 -5.76 7.15
N PHE A 142 7.01 -4.61 6.59
CA PHE A 142 6.10 -3.67 7.26
C PHE A 142 4.81 -4.36 7.71
N TRP A 143 4.15 -5.12 6.85
CA TRP A 143 2.90 -5.76 7.22
C TRP A 143 3.08 -6.84 8.30
N ASN A 144 4.10 -7.70 8.18
CA ASN A 144 4.38 -8.74 9.15
C ASN A 144 4.80 -8.17 10.51
N PHE A 145 5.74 -7.21 10.52
CA PHE A 145 6.21 -6.60 11.75
C PHE A 145 5.14 -5.70 12.41
N ASN A 146 4.37 -4.95 11.62
CA ASN A 146 3.27 -4.14 12.17
C ASN A 146 2.20 -5.02 12.85
N CYS A 147 1.83 -6.15 12.26
CA CYS A 147 0.90 -7.10 12.89
C CYS A 147 1.48 -7.69 14.17
N TYR A 148 2.74 -8.07 14.15
CA TYR A 148 3.42 -8.58 15.35
C TYR A 148 3.42 -7.55 16.48
N TYR A 149 3.87 -6.32 16.20
CA TYR A 149 3.93 -5.27 17.21
C TYR A 149 2.55 -4.76 17.64
N ALA A 150 1.54 -4.81 16.77
CA ALA A 150 0.16 -4.49 17.15
C ALA A 150 -0.37 -5.46 18.22
N ARG A 151 -0.10 -6.76 18.07
CA ARG A 151 -0.43 -7.79 19.07
C ARG A 151 0.34 -7.59 20.37
N GLU A 152 1.67 -7.38 20.26
CA GLU A 152 2.53 -7.14 21.42
C GLU A 152 2.06 -5.89 22.21
N PHE A 153 1.77 -4.79 21.49
CA PHE A 153 1.22 -3.58 22.08
C PHE A 153 -0.11 -3.83 22.78
N HIS A 154 -1.00 -4.58 22.16
CA HIS A 154 -2.29 -4.92 22.75
C HIS A 154 -2.13 -5.73 24.04
N ASP A 155 -1.25 -6.71 24.05
CA ASP A 155 -1.00 -7.57 25.21
C ASP A 155 -0.34 -6.82 26.38
N GLN A 156 0.57 -5.88 26.08
CA GLN A 156 1.29 -5.10 27.11
C GLN A 156 0.38 -4.19 27.93
N TYR A 157 -0.73 -3.74 27.38
CA TYR A 157 -1.64 -2.80 28.05
C TYR A 157 -2.82 -3.48 28.75
N GLN A 158 -2.86 -4.82 28.77
CA GLN A 158 -3.84 -5.53 29.58
C GLN A 158 -3.43 -5.49 31.05
N PRO A 159 -4.34 -5.18 32.00
CA PRO A 159 -4.03 -5.21 33.42
C PRO A 159 -3.69 -6.64 33.87
N LEU A 160 -2.59 -6.75 34.61
CA LEU A 160 -2.10 -8.06 35.08
C LEU A 160 -2.86 -8.59 36.28
N VAL A 161 -3.56 -7.72 37.03
CA VAL A 161 -4.21 -8.08 38.29
C VAL A 161 -5.61 -7.51 38.36
N SER A 162 -6.59 -8.40 38.58
CA SER A 162 -7.96 -8.03 38.97
C SER A 162 -8.25 -8.58 40.37
N PRO A 163 -8.66 -7.74 41.33
CA PRO A 163 -9.05 -8.24 42.65
C PRO A 163 -10.27 -9.19 42.60
N PRO A 164 -10.48 -10.02 43.60
CA PRO A 164 -11.66 -10.88 43.63
C PRO A 164 -12.97 -10.11 43.47
N GLY A 165 -13.81 -10.55 42.52
CA GLY A 165 -15.10 -9.90 42.21
C GLY A 165 -14.99 -8.66 41.32
N VAL A 166 -13.80 -8.28 40.85
CA VAL A 166 -13.57 -7.15 39.93
C VAL A 166 -12.86 -7.67 38.69
N ASN A 167 -13.25 -7.17 37.50
CA ASN A 167 -12.55 -7.39 36.25
C ASN A 167 -12.03 -6.05 35.74
N ASN A 168 -10.72 -5.87 35.77
CA ASN A 168 -10.05 -4.73 35.15
C ASN A 168 -9.65 -5.10 33.73
N SER A 169 -9.95 -4.23 32.76
CA SER A 169 -9.55 -4.42 31.37
C SER A 169 -9.15 -3.09 30.73
N THR A 170 -8.27 -3.15 29.74
CA THR A 170 -7.91 -2.02 28.92
C THR A 170 -8.67 -2.10 27.60
N GLU A 171 -9.34 -1.03 27.22
CA GLU A 171 -9.96 -0.86 25.91
C GLU A 171 -9.06 0.00 25.04
N ILE A 172 -8.55 -0.58 23.93
CA ILE A 172 -7.75 0.13 22.94
C ILE A 172 -8.69 0.60 21.84
N ARG A 173 -8.79 1.93 21.67
CA ARG A 173 -9.70 2.55 20.73
C ARG A 173 -8.94 3.17 19.57
N PRO A 174 -9.42 3.03 18.32
CA PRO A 174 -8.89 3.79 17.18
C PRO A 174 -9.20 5.28 17.33
N LEU A 175 -8.57 6.10 16.48
CA LEU A 175 -8.84 7.52 16.41
C LEU A 175 -10.27 7.78 15.89
N GLU A 176 -10.83 8.93 16.23
CA GLU A 176 -12.10 9.39 15.66
C GLU A 176 -11.90 9.82 14.20
N GLY A 177 -12.87 9.52 13.35
CA GLY A 177 -12.82 9.81 11.91
C GLY A 177 -11.91 8.86 11.15
N PHE A 178 -11.10 9.40 10.24
CA PHE A 178 -10.20 8.62 9.40
C PHE A 178 -8.78 9.21 9.38
N VAL A 179 -7.80 8.42 8.96
CA VAL A 179 -6.43 8.86 8.76
C VAL A 179 -6.23 9.28 7.29
N LEU A 180 -5.70 10.47 7.06
CA LEU A 180 -5.30 10.92 5.73
C LEU A 180 -3.84 10.51 5.44
N ALA A 181 -3.64 9.58 4.51
CA ALA A 181 -2.33 9.15 4.06
C ALA A 181 -1.94 9.88 2.77
N ILE A 182 -1.06 10.88 2.86
CA ILE A 182 -0.46 11.55 1.69
C ILE A 182 0.92 10.96 1.47
N THR A 183 1.08 10.17 0.42
CA THR A 183 2.25 9.30 0.29
C THR A 183 3.28 9.81 -0.71
N PRO A 184 4.58 9.42 -0.53
CA PRO A 184 5.66 9.82 -1.42
C PRO A 184 5.55 9.16 -2.80
N PHE A 185 6.37 9.65 -3.75
CA PHE A 185 6.39 9.15 -5.13
C PHE A 185 7.50 8.10 -5.37
N ASN A 186 8.45 7.97 -4.47
CA ASN A 186 9.72 7.26 -4.69
C ASN A 186 9.88 5.95 -3.91
N PHE A 187 8.93 5.59 -3.05
CA PHE A 187 8.91 4.34 -2.28
C PHE A 187 7.52 3.72 -2.30
N SER A 188 7.37 2.61 -3.02
CA SER A 188 6.09 1.88 -3.10
C SER A 188 5.70 1.27 -1.75
N SER A 189 6.67 0.75 -1.00
CA SER A 189 6.47 0.19 0.34
C SER A 189 5.93 1.23 1.33
N ILE A 190 6.58 2.39 1.42
CA ILE A 190 6.14 3.48 2.31
C ILE A 190 4.76 3.99 1.89
N ALA A 191 4.52 4.10 0.57
CA ALA A 191 3.22 4.54 0.07
C ALA A 191 2.08 3.61 0.47
N ALA A 192 2.29 2.30 0.49
CA ALA A 192 1.30 1.33 0.92
C ALA A 192 1.26 1.18 2.46
N ASN A 193 2.38 1.35 3.15
CA ASN A 193 2.44 1.25 4.61
C ASN A 193 1.71 2.39 5.32
N LEU A 194 1.74 3.61 4.79
CA LEU A 194 1.09 4.77 5.44
C LEU A 194 -0.42 4.56 5.69
N PRO A 195 -1.22 4.07 4.74
CA PRO A 195 -2.62 3.75 5.01
C PRO A 195 -2.81 2.44 5.78
N SER A 196 -1.92 1.45 5.62
CA SER A 196 -2.09 0.11 6.22
C SER A 196 -1.73 0.05 7.70
N ALA A 197 -0.69 0.76 8.15
CA ALA A 197 -0.30 0.76 9.56
C ALA A 197 -1.43 1.24 10.50
N PRO A 198 -2.10 2.39 10.25
CA PRO A 198 -3.26 2.78 11.04
C PRO A 198 -4.45 1.83 10.86
N ALA A 199 -4.62 1.22 9.68
CA ALA A 199 -5.72 0.28 9.43
C ALA A 199 -5.60 -0.98 10.28
N ILE A 200 -4.41 -1.53 10.46
CA ILE A 200 -4.16 -2.66 11.37
C ILE A 200 -4.66 -2.34 12.79
N LEU A 201 -4.49 -1.11 13.24
CA LEU A 201 -4.91 -0.64 14.57
C LEU A 201 -6.39 -0.21 14.64
N GLY A 202 -7.20 -0.49 13.62
CA GLY A 202 -8.64 -0.27 13.62
C GLY A 202 -9.10 1.06 13.03
N ASN A 203 -8.18 1.87 12.47
CA ASN A 203 -8.56 3.10 11.78
C ASN A 203 -8.95 2.81 10.33
N THR A 204 -9.74 3.68 9.74
CA THR A 204 -9.93 3.77 8.29
C THR A 204 -9.00 4.82 7.70
N ALA A 205 -8.69 4.72 6.41
CA ALA A 205 -7.76 5.62 5.76
C ALA A 205 -8.27 6.13 4.41
N VAL A 206 -8.08 7.42 4.17
CA VAL A 206 -8.17 8.02 2.85
C VAL A 206 -6.75 8.15 2.30
N TRP A 207 -6.46 7.38 1.26
CA TRP A 207 -5.13 7.34 0.67
C TRP A 207 -5.07 8.22 -0.57
N LYS A 208 -4.21 9.23 -0.53
CA LYS A 208 -3.89 10.11 -1.66
C LYS A 208 -2.46 9.83 -2.14
N PRO A 209 -2.26 9.02 -3.19
CA PRO A 209 -0.97 8.82 -3.82
C PRO A 209 -0.37 10.11 -4.37
N SER A 210 0.95 10.15 -4.55
CA SER A 210 1.63 11.32 -5.08
C SER A 210 1.26 11.58 -6.55
N ARG A 211 1.06 12.87 -6.89
CA ARG A 211 0.87 13.30 -8.27
C ARG A 211 2.13 13.17 -9.14
N ASN A 212 3.32 13.16 -8.54
CA ASN A 212 4.57 13.17 -9.31
C ASN A 212 4.84 11.82 -10.00
N SER A 213 4.22 10.76 -9.55
CA SER A 213 4.16 9.50 -10.30
C SER A 213 3.16 9.51 -11.45
N ALA A 214 2.25 10.51 -11.50
CA ALA A 214 1.19 10.65 -12.51
C ALA A 214 1.34 11.87 -13.42
N LYS A 215 2.40 12.67 -13.31
CA LYS A 215 2.59 13.83 -14.20
C LYS A 215 3.17 13.42 -15.56
N GLY A 216 2.29 13.20 -16.53
CA GLY A 216 2.61 13.41 -17.91
C GLY A 216 2.89 14.90 -18.17
N ARG A 217 3.69 15.16 -19.18
CA ARG A 217 4.31 16.42 -19.63
C ARG A 217 3.43 17.68 -19.84
N SER A 218 2.18 17.73 -19.45
CA SER A 218 1.31 18.87 -19.76
C SER A 218 1.58 20.16 -18.96
N GLY A 219 2.56 20.18 -18.09
CA GLY A 219 2.86 21.35 -17.24
C GLY A 219 4.19 22.06 -17.48
N TYR A 220 4.96 21.70 -18.51
CA TYR A 220 6.27 22.32 -18.76
C TYR A 220 6.35 23.18 -20.04
N SER A 221 5.26 23.36 -20.80
CA SER A 221 5.24 24.14 -22.00
C SER A 221 4.79 25.60 -21.84
N ASP A 222 4.41 26.06 -20.66
CA ASP A 222 3.92 27.42 -20.42
C ASP A 222 4.83 28.27 -19.51
N ARG A 223 6.13 28.12 -19.61
CA ARG A 223 7.09 29.12 -19.13
C ARG A 223 8.25 29.26 -20.11
N SER A 224 8.00 29.99 -21.20
CA SER A 224 9.01 30.69 -21.95
C SER A 224 8.60 32.16 -22.04
#